data_2891a8c8842548db686f83ca6f823076
#
_entry.id   2891a8c8842548db686f83ca6f823076
#
_cell.length_a   1.000
_cell.length_b   1.000
_cell.length_c   1.000
_cell.angle_alpha   90.00
_cell.angle_beta   90.00
_cell.angle_gamma   90.00
#
_symmetry.space_group_name_H-M   'P 1'
#
loop_
_entity.id
_entity.type
_entity.pdbx_description
1 polymer ?
#
loop_
_entity_poly.entity_id
_entity_poly.type
_entity_poly.pdbx_seq_one_letter_code
_entity_poly.pdbx_strand_id
1 'polypeptide(L)'
;MEDNHIEVIGVDHGWANCKTVGSVFVSGVKEISTEPALYDNVLEYEGKYYKIGGERLEVKETKVTDENYYLLTLAAIAKELNRRGMRNANIFLAAGLPLTKFGKEKPDFIDYLFKNKQVTFRFEKETYRITIVKVAVFPQCYAAMADKMPKTNRKQIVVDIGSWTIDI
;
A
#
# COMPACT_ATOMS: atom_id res chain seq x y z
N MET A 1 29.42 7.68 -2.53
CA MET A 1 28.27 8.56 -2.89
C MET A 1 27.02 7.73 -2.60
N GLU A 2 26.23 8.10 -1.60
CA GLU A 2 24.93 7.48 -1.40
C GLU A 2 24.09 7.79 -2.63
N ASP A 3 23.66 6.76 -3.31
CA ASP A 3 22.79 6.88 -4.48
C ASP A 3 21.45 7.45 -3.98
N ASN A 4 21.25 8.73 -4.23
CA ASN A 4 20.07 9.48 -3.75
C ASN A 4 18.83 9.16 -4.61
N HIS A 5 18.83 7.94 -5.21
CA HIS A 5 17.73 7.47 -6.05
C HIS A 5 16.48 7.25 -5.19
N ILE A 6 15.37 7.79 -5.64
CA ILE A 6 14.07 7.63 -5.00
C ILE A 6 13.23 6.64 -5.81
N GLU A 7 12.87 5.54 -5.17
CA GLU A 7 11.96 4.55 -5.75
C GLU A 7 10.52 5.00 -5.61
N VAL A 8 9.79 5.08 -6.70
CA VAL A 8 8.35 5.33 -6.68
C VAL A 8 7.62 4.00 -6.56
N ILE A 9 6.82 3.85 -5.50
CA ILE A 9 6.00 2.67 -5.27
C ILE A 9 4.54 3.10 -5.13
N GLY A 10 3.71 2.61 -6.06
CA GLY A 10 2.26 2.77 -6.01
C GLY A 10 1.60 1.60 -5.30
N VAL A 11 0.71 1.89 -4.36
CA VAL A 11 -0.08 0.90 -3.63
C VAL A 11 -1.56 1.26 -3.70
N ASP A 12 -2.34 0.38 -4.33
CA ASP A 12 -3.80 0.46 -4.29
C ASP A 12 -4.32 -0.43 -3.17
N HIS A 13 -4.82 0.21 -2.11
CA HIS A 13 -5.38 -0.45 -0.94
C HIS A 13 -6.87 -0.77 -1.16
N GLY A 14 -7.17 -1.68 -2.07
CA GLY A 14 -8.54 -2.16 -2.25
C GLY A 14 -9.05 -2.94 -1.04
N TRP A 15 -10.37 -2.98 -0.85
CA TRP A 15 -11.00 -3.75 0.24
C TRP A 15 -10.75 -5.26 0.12
N ALA A 16 -10.80 -5.79 -1.11
CA ALA A 16 -10.56 -7.21 -1.34
C ALA A 16 -9.09 -7.54 -1.56
N ASN A 17 -8.38 -6.71 -2.32
CA ASN A 17 -7.00 -6.96 -2.71
C ASN A 17 -6.17 -5.67 -2.62
N CYS A 18 -4.98 -5.80 -2.08
CA CYS A 18 -3.92 -4.82 -2.19
C CYS A 18 -3.15 -5.06 -3.48
N LYS A 19 -2.88 -4.00 -4.25
CA LYS A 19 -2.25 -4.09 -5.56
C LYS A 19 -1.07 -3.14 -5.67
N THR A 20 -0.06 -3.59 -6.39
CA THR A 20 1.07 -2.77 -6.84
C THR A 20 1.25 -2.98 -8.35
N VAL A 21 2.26 -2.36 -8.94
CA VAL A 21 2.59 -2.59 -10.36
C VAL A 21 2.92 -4.07 -10.64
N GLY A 22 3.59 -4.74 -9.70
CA GLY A 22 4.10 -6.10 -9.89
C GLY A 22 3.41 -7.17 -9.06
N SER A 23 2.44 -6.83 -8.18
CA SER A 23 1.81 -7.81 -7.31
C SER A 23 0.35 -7.50 -7.01
N VAL A 24 -0.42 -8.56 -6.79
CA VAL A 24 -1.80 -8.52 -6.29
C VAL A 24 -1.91 -9.56 -5.19
N PHE A 25 -2.40 -9.18 -4.02
CA PHE A 25 -2.61 -10.10 -2.90
C PHE A 25 -3.83 -9.68 -2.07
N VAL A 26 -4.42 -10.64 -1.37
CA VAL A 26 -5.62 -10.40 -0.55
C VAL A 26 -5.32 -9.37 0.55
N SER A 27 -6.22 -8.40 0.72
CA SER A 27 -6.18 -7.43 1.81
C SER A 27 -6.54 -8.12 3.13
N GLY A 28 -5.61 -8.91 3.66
CA GLY A 28 -5.74 -9.68 4.88
C GLY A 28 -4.49 -9.53 5.74
N VAL A 29 -4.71 -9.37 7.05
CA VAL A 29 -3.65 -9.30 8.06
C VAL A 29 -4.12 -10.08 9.27
N LYS A 30 -3.30 -11.03 9.73
CA LYS A 30 -3.56 -11.81 10.93
C LYS A 30 -2.30 -11.89 11.78
N GLU A 31 -2.35 -11.36 13.00
CA GLU A 31 -1.24 -11.48 13.94
C GLU A 31 -1.03 -12.95 14.31
N ILE A 32 0.23 -13.38 14.37
CA ILE A 32 0.68 -14.71 14.76
C ILE A 32 1.35 -14.57 16.12
N SER A 33 0.85 -15.28 17.12
CA SER A 33 1.30 -15.16 18.52
C SER A 33 2.70 -15.72 18.80
N THR A 34 3.22 -16.55 17.90
CA THR A 34 4.54 -17.20 18.03
C THR A 34 5.30 -17.11 16.72
N GLU A 35 6.61 -17.28 16.78
CA GLU A 35 7.42 -17.34 15.55
C GLU A 35 6.92 -18.46 14.63
N PRO A 36 6.59 -18.17 13.36
CA PRO A 36 6.04 -19.16 12.45
C PRO A 36 7.10 -20.12 11.94
N ALA A 37 6.75 -21.40 11.77
CA ALA A 37 7.62 -22.38 11.14
C ALA A 37 7.86 -22.11 9.64
N LEU A 38 6.86 -21.56 8.95
CA LEU A 38 6.91 -21.18 7.54
C LEU A 38 6.71 -19.67 7.40
N TYR A 39 7.58 -19.03 6.62
CA TYR A 39 7.62 -17.57 6.46
C TYR A 39 6.97 -17.08 5.17
N ASP A 40 6.29 -17.94 4.43
CA ASP A 40 5.56 -17.52 3.24
C ASP A 40 4.54 -16.43 3.57
N ASN A 41 4.64 -15.27 2.91
CA ASN A 41 3.84 -14.08 3.19
C ASN A 41 3.77 -13.67 4.67
N VAL A 42 4.84 -13.84 5.42
CA VAL A 42 4.95 -13.38 6.81
C VAL A 42 5.73 -12.09 6.87
N LEU A 43 5.10 -11.07 7.45
CA LEU A 43 5.70 -9.81 7.85
C LEU A 43 6.09 -9.86 9.32
N GLU A 44 7.33 -9.49 9.64
CA GLU A 44 7.80 -9.23 11.00
C GLU A 44 8.03 -7.73 11.15
N TYR A 45 7.30 -7.12 12.06
CA TYR A 45 7.37 -5.70 12.32
C TYR A 45 7.17 -5.42 13.82
N GLU A 46 8.05 -4.60 14.40
CA GLU A 46 8.05 -4.25 15.84
C GLU A 46 7.99 -5.48 16.77
N GLY A 47 8.71 -6.56 16.42
CA GLY A 47 8.80 -7.77 17.21
C GLY A 47 7.56 -8.66 17.17
N LYS A 48 6.64 -8.39 16.27
CA LYS A 48 5.43 -9.20 16.04
C LYS A 48 5.44 -9.80 14.64
N TYR A 49 4.74 -10.91 14.50
CA TYR A 49 4.58 -11.62 13.23
C TYR A 49 3.15 -11.48 12.71
N TYR A 50 3.03 -11.22 11.41
CA TYR A 50 1.74 -11.04 10.75
C TYR A 50 1.69 -11.88 9.47
N LYS A 51 0.70 -12.75 9.35
CA LYS A 51 0.38 -13.38 8.06
C LYS A 51 -0.33 -12.37 7.18
N ILE A 52 0.22 -12.12 6.01
CA ILE A 52 -0.34 -11.24 4.99
C ILE A 52 -1.09 -12.08 3.97
N GLY A 53 -2.27 -11.60 3.56
CA GLY A 53 -3.18 -12.39 2.72
C GLY A 53 -4.06 -13.33 3.55
N GLY A 54 -4.66 -14.34 2.90
CA GLY A 54 -5.59 -15.25 3.55
C GLY A 54 -7.00 -14.64 3.67
N GLU A 55 -7.56 -14.58 4.89
CA GLU A 55 -8.86 -13.96 5.11
C GLU A 55 -8.80 -12.46 4.91
N ARG A 56 -9.81 -11.92 4.21
CA ARG A 56 -9.96 -10.48 4.00
C ARG A 56 -10.23 -9.77 5.30
N LEU A 57 -9.70 -8.56 5.42
CA LEU A 57 -10.08 -7.65 6.50
C LEU A 57 -11.57 -7.32 6.42
N GLU A 58 -12.19 -7.14 7.58
CA GLU A 58 -13.53 -6.57 7.65
C GLU A 58 -13.53 -5.15 7.09
N VAL A 59 -14.60 -4.82 6.36
CA VAL A 59 -14.78 -3.47 5.83
C VAL A 59 -15.07 -2.51 6.97
N LYS A 60 -14.21 -1.50 7.12
CA LYS A 60 -14.35 -0.46 8.14
C LYS A 60 -14.70 0.88 7.48
N GLU A 61 -15.22 1.79 8.27
CA GLU A 61 -15.57 3.13 7.79
C GLU A 61 -14.37 3.87 7.22
N THR A 62 -13.19 3.73 7.84
CA THR A 62 -11.93 4.33 7.39
C THR A 62 -10.78 3.34 7.48
N LYS A 63 -9.73 3.57 6.67
CA LYS A 63 -8.52 2.72 6.60
C LYS A 63 -7.47 3.05 7.67
N VAL A 64 -7.64 4.12 8.42
CA VAL A 64 -6.69 4.58 9.44
C VAL A 64 -7.05 4.14 10.87
N THR A 65 -8.11 3.33 11.02
CA THR A 65 -8.62 2.92 12.34
C THR A 65 -7.66 2.00 13.10
N ASP A 66 -6.89 1.20 12.36
CA ASP A 66 -5.92 0.24 12.91
C ASP A 66 -4.66 0.19 12.05
N GLU A 67 -3.72 -0.68 12.38
CA GLU A 67 -2.46 -0.81 11.67
C GLU A 67 -2.52 -1.68 10.40
N ASN A 68 -3.64 -2.32 10.12
CA ASN A 68 -3.73 -3.33 9.07
C ASN A 68 -3.29 -2.79 7.69
N TYR A 69 -3.78 -1.61 7.30
CA TYR A 69 -3.40 -1.02 6.00
C TYR A 69 -1.95 -0.56 5.96
N TYR A 70 -1.37 -0.17 7.10
CA TYR A 70 0.05 0.12 7.19
C TYR A 70 0.90 -1.16 7.00
N LEU A 71 0.52 -2.26 7.64
CA LEU A 71 1.18 -3.56 7.49
C LEU A 71 1.06 -4.09 6.06
N LEU A 72 -0.12 -3.93 5.42
CA LEU A 72 -0.29 -4.23 3.99
C LEU A 72 0.62 -3.37 3.11
N THR A 73 0.83 -2.09 3.46
CA THR A 73 1.75 -1.20 2.75
C THR A 73 3.20 -1.68 2.86
N LEU A 74 3.65 -2.08 4.05
CA LEU A 74 5.00 -2.62 4.23
C LEU A 74 5.21 -3.90 3.40
N ALA A 75 4.23 -4.80 3.40
CA ALA A 75 4.27 -6.01 2.58
C ALA A 75 4.29 -5.69 1.07
N ALA A 76 3.48 -4.71 0.62
CA ALA A 76 3.45 -4.25 -0.76
C ALA A 76 4.82 -3.68 -1.18
N ILE A 77 5.42 -2.85 -0.34
CA ILE A 77 6.76 -2.29 -0.55
C ILE A 77 7.80 -3.43 -0.64
N ALA A 78 7.77 -4.39 0.28
CA ALA A 78 8.68 -5.53 0.26
C ALA A 78 8.60 -6.32 -1.05
N LYS A 79 7.37 -6.63 -1.49
CA LYS A 79 7.14 -7.34 -2.77
C LYS A 79 7.71 -6.57 -3.97
N GLU A 80 7.49 -5.25 -4.03
CA GLU A 80 8.03 -4.41 -5.11
C GLU A 80 9.56 -4.30 -5.06
N LEU A 81 10.15 -4.09 -3.88
CA LEU A 81 11.60 -4.04 -3.73
C LEU A 81 12.24 -5.38 -4.05
N ASN A 82 11.63 -6.50 -3.62
CA ASN A 82 12.10 -7.83 -3.96
C ASN A 82 12.15 -8.06 -5.47
N ARG A 83 11.09 -7.67 -6.18
CA ARG A 83 11.00 -7.74 -7.64
C ARG A 83 12.12 -6.92 -8.34
N ARG A 84 12.53 -5.81 -7.72
CA ARG A 84 13.62 -4.95 -8.19
C ARG A 84 15.00 -5.39 -7.71
N GLY A 85 15.10 -6.48 -6.93
CA GLY A 85 16.37 -6.96 -6.34
C GLY A 85 16.92 -6.07 -5.23
N MET A 86 16.07 -5.26 -4.58
CA MET A 86 16.45 -4.24 -3.59
C MET A 86 16.02 -4.64 -2.18
N ARG A 87 16.78 -4.19 -1.17
CA ARG A 87 16.48 -4.36 0.25
C ARG A 87 16.51 -3.04 1.03
N ASN A 88 17.17 -2.04 0.46
CA ASN A 88 17.25 -0.68 1.02
C ASN A 88 16.81 0.30 -0.04
N ALA A 89 15.97 1.27 0.33
CA ALA A 89 15.50 2.30 -0.62
C ALA A 89 15.00 3.56 0.07
N ASN A 90 15.16 4.69 -0.61
CA ASN A 90 14.37 5.89 -0.37
C ASN A 90 13.08 5.80 -1.20
N ILE A 91 11.92 5.94 -0.57
CA ILE A 91 10.63 5.67 -1.20
C ILE A 91 9.76 6.93 -1.28
N PHE A 92 9.27 7.21 -2.47
CA PHE A 92 8.09 8.01 -2.68
C PHE A 92 6.88 7.06 -2.80
N LEU A 93 6.05 7.05 -1.76
CA LEU A 93 4.85 6.22 -1.70
C LEU A 93 3.66 6.95 -2.33
N ALA A 94 3.04 6.33 -3.32
CA ALA A 94 1.80 6.78 -3.93
C ALA A 94 0.66 5.83 -3.53
N ALA A 95 -0.41 6.36 -2.94
CA ALA A 95 -1.54 5.55 -2.47
C ALA A 95 -2.87 6.06 -3.04
N GLY A 96 -3.89 5.19 -3.07
CA GLY A 96 -5.22 5.52 -3.55
C GLY A 96 -6.27 5.58 -2.44
N LEU A 97 -7.17 6.58 -2.52
CA LEU A 97 -8.40 6.64 -1.73
C LEU A 97 -9.62 6.70 -2.63
N PRO A 98 -10.76 6.12 -2.22
CA PRO A 98 -12.04 6.31 -2.92
C PRO A 98 -12.35 7.79 -3.10
N LEU A 99 -12.88 8.17 -4.25
CA LEU A 99 -13.17 9.56 -4.57
C LEU A 99 -14.11 10.22 -3.55
N THR A 100 -15.11 9.47 -3.09
CA THR A 100 -16.10 9.90 -2.07
C THR A 100 -15.47 10.26 -0.73
N LYS A 101 -14.31 9.68 -0.40
CA LYS A 101 -13.58 9.89 0.86
C LYS A 101 -12.36 10.79 0.71
N PHE A 102 -11.93 11.04 -0.52
CA PHE A 102 -10.66 11.70 -0.82
C PHE A 102 -10.51 13.07 -0.16
N GLY A 103 -11.53 13.92 -0.25
CA GLY A 103 -11.48 15.27 0.32
C GLY A 103 -11.35 15.29 1.85
N LYS A 104 -11.98 14.34 2.53
CA LYS A 104 -12.05 14.29 4.00
C LYS A 104 -10.89 13.50 4.61
N GLU A 105 -10.54 12.36 4.03
CA GLU A 105 -9.62 11.40 4.65
C GLU A 105 -8.17 11.54 4.15
N LYS A 106 -7.92 12.34 3.10
CA LYS A 106 -6.59 12.46 2.51
C LYS A 106 -5.48 12.90 3.49
N PRO A 107 -5.65 13.95 4.32
CA PRO A 107 -4.61 14.34 5.28
C PRO A 107 -4.29 13.23 6.28
N ASP A 108 -5.32 12.66 6.90
CA ASP A 108 -5.18 11.61 7.91
C ASP A 108 -4.51 10.35 7.32
N PHE A 109 -4.82 10.01 6.06
CA PHE A 109 -4.23 8.87 5.40
C PHE A 109 -2.77 9.11 5.01
N ILE A 110 -2.40 10.34 4.65
CA ILE A 110 -0.99 10.72 4.45
C ILE A 110 -0.23 10.57 5.75
N ASP A 111 -0.72 11.15 6.86
CA ASP A 111 -0.08 11.09 8.16
C ASP A 111 0.04 9.64 8.67
N TYR A 112 -0.99 8.85 8.49
CA TYR A 112 -1.00 7.43 8.81
C TYR A 112 0.08 6.64 8.06
N LEU A 113 0.23 6.85 6.75
CA LEU A 113 1.25 6.17 5.95
C LEU A 113 2.66 6.71 6.18
N PHE A 114 2.78 7.97 6.63
CA PHE A 114 4.05 8.65 6.89
C PHE A 114 4.46 8.64 8.37
N LYS A 115 3.72 7.93 9.24
CA LYS A 115 3.94 7.91 10.70
C LYS A 115 5.37 7.56 11.10
N ASN A 116 6.05 6.72 10.34
CA ASN A 116 7.44 6.33 10.53
C ASN A 116 8.24 6.65 9.27
N LYS A 117 9.13 7.62 9.36
CA LYS A 117 9.97 8.05 8.23
C LYS A 117 10.99 6.97 7.86
N GLN A 118 11.64 6.35 8.84
CA GLN A 118 12.59 5.26 8.66
C GLN A 118 12.01 3.99 9.25
N VAL A 119 11.94 2.95 8.44
CA VAL A 119 11.32 1.69 8.85
C VAL A 119 12.25 0.53 8.52
N THR A 120 12.48 -0.30 9.52
CA THR A 120 13.13 -1.61 9.34
C THR A 120 12.13 -2.69 9.68
N PHE A 121 11.94 -3.62 8.77
CA PHE A 121 11.03 -4.76 8.94
C PHE A 121 11.55 -5.96 8.16
N ARG A 122 10.99 -7.13 8.43
CA ARG A 122 11.31 -8.35 7.67
C ARG A 122 10.07 -8.86 6.96
N PHE A 123 10.26 -9.31 5.74
CA PHE A 123 9.21 -9.98 4.97
C PHE A 123 9.80 -11.24 4.32
N GLU A 124 9.19 -12.40 4.58
CA GLU A 124 9.67 -13.71 4.10
C GLU A 124 11.15 -13.97 4.46
N LYS A 125 11.54 -13.62 5.71
CA LYS A 125 12.92 -13.67 6.25
C LYS A 125 13.89 -12.62 5.73
N GLU A 126 13.59 -11.92 4.65
CA GLU A 126 14.42 -10.85 4.11
C GLU A 126 14.22 -9.55 4.90
N THR A 127 15.31 -8.88 5.25
CA THR A 127 15.27 -7.62 5.97
C THR A 127 15.23 -6.44 5.00
N TYR A 128 14.27 -5.56 5.17
CA TYR A 128 14.11 -4.32 4.40
C TYR A 128 14.39 -3.11 5.30
N ARG A 129 15.15 -2.14 4.80
CA ARG A 129 15.40 -0.85 5.44
C ARG A 129 15.00 0.23 4.46
N ILE A 130 13.95 0.96 4.80
CA ILE A 130 13.40 1.96 3.90
C ILE A 130 13.35 3.33 4.59
N THR A 131 13.48 4.37 3.79
CA THR A 131 13.16 5.74 4.20
C THR A 131 12.02 6.23 3.32
N ILE A 132 10.85 6.48 3.92
CA ILE A 132 9.74 7.12 3.21
C ILE A 132 10.05 8.61 3.14
N VAL A 133 10.37 9.10 1.95
CA VAL A 133 10.73 10.51 1.73
C VAL A 133 9.51 11.37 1.44
N LYS A 134 8.46 10.76 0.89
CA LYS A 134 7.21 11.43 0.55
C LYS A 134 6.07 10.43 0.47
N VAL A 135 4.89 10.87 0.88
CA VAL A 135 3.62 10.19 0.61
C VAL A 135 2.73 11.11 -0.20
N ALA A 136 2.14 10.58 -1.27
CA ALA A 136 1.09 11.26 -2.03
C ALA A 136 -0.12 10.35 -2.15
N VAL A 137 -1.30 10.93 -1.99
CA VAL A 137 -2.57 10.21 -2.10
C VAL A 137 -3.37 10.77 -3.26
N PHE A 138 -3.86 9.87 -4.11
CA PHE A 138 -4.62 10.16 -5.32
C PHE A 138 -6.01 9.56 -5.22
N PRO A 139 -7.02 10.13 -5.90
CA PRO A 139 -8.31 9.45 -6.06
C PRO A 139 -8.09 8.11 -6.77
N GLN A 140 -8.73 7.04 -6.30
CA GLN A 140 -8.80 5.77 -7.03
C GLN A 140 -9.40 6.05 -8.41
N CYS A 141 -9.02 5.26 -9.44
CA CYS A 141 -9.31 5.49 -10.87
C CYS A 141 -8.56 6.64 -11.54
N TYR A 142 -8.11 7.68 -10.80
CA TYR A 142 -7.37 8.79 -11.41
C TYR A 142 -6.09 8.29 -12.10
N ALA A 143 -5.35 7.41 -11.44
CA ALA A 143 -4.11 6.84 -11.98
C ALA A 143 -4.36 6.03 -13.27
N ALA A 144 -5.49 5.30 -13.35
CA ALA A 144 -5.88 4.55 -14.54
C ALA A 144 -6.23 5.45 -15.75
N MET A 145 -6.59 6.70 -15.47
CA MET A 145 -6.98 7.69 -16.48
C MET A 145 -5.87 8.68 -16.82
N ALA A 146 -4.85 8.82 -15.96
CA ALA A 146 -3.83 9.87 -16.10
C ALA A 146 -3.17 9.88 -17.49
N ASP A 147 -2.87 8.71 -18.03
CA ASP A 147 -2.26 8.56 -19.36
C ASP A 147 -3.27 8.69 -20.51
N LYS A 148 -4.56 8.54 -20.22
CA LYS A 148 -5.63 8.48 -21.20
C LYS A 148 -6.46 9.76 -21.24
N MET A 149 -6.21 10.69 -20.31
CA MET A 149 -6.91 11.99 -20.32
C MET A 149 -6.60 12.73 -21.60
N PRO A 150 -7.57 12.90 -22.51
CA PRO A 150 -7.31 13.65 -23.73
C PRO A 150 -7.03 15.11 -23.35
N LYS A 151 -6.11 15.73 -24.03
CA LYS A 151 -5.84 17.19 -23.97
C LYS A 151 -7.01 18.03 -24.51
N THR A 152 -8.22 17.49 -24.44
CA THR A 152 -9.45 18.09 -24.99
C THR A 152 -10.44 18.34 -23.85
N ASN A 153 -11.22 19.42 -23.95
CA ASN A 153 -12.29 19.81 -23.02
C ASN A 153 -13.51 18.86 -23.01
N ARG A 154 -13.31 17.56 -23.28
CA ARG A 154 -14.41 16.58 -23.24
C ARG A 154 -14.60 16.08 -21.83
N LYS A 155 -15.87 16.05 -21.37
CA LYS A 155 -16.24 15.39 -20.12
C LYS A 155 -16.03 13.89 -20.27
N GLN A 156 -15.44 13.27 -19.24
CA GLN A 156 -15.24 11.81 -19.17
C GLN A 156 -15.90 11.30 -17.90
N ILE A 157 -16.46 10.13 -17.99
CA ILE A 157 -16.99 9.39 -16.84
C ILE A 157 -16.11 8.18 -16.66
N VAL A 158 -15.62 7.98 -15.45
CA VAL A 158 -14.87 6.78 -15.05
C VAL A 158 -15.74 6.02 -14.07
N VAL A 159 -15.95 4.75 -14.34
CA VAL A 159 -16.70 3.85 -13.45
C VAL A 159 -15.72 2.82 -12.93
N ASP A 160 -15.47 2.84 -11.62
CA ASP A 160 -14.67 1.81 -10.94
C ASP A 160 -15.61 0.80 -10.28
N ILE A 161 -15.52 -0.45 -10.71
CA ILE A 161 -16.30 -1.53 -10.16
C ILE A 161 -15.39 -2.32 -9.22
N GLY A 162 -15.44 -1.97 -7.94
CA GLY A 162 -14.72 -2.65 -6.87
C GLY A 162 -15.49 -3.86 -6.33
N SER A 163 -14.90 -4.56 -5.36
CA SER A 163 -15.54 -5.72 -4.71
C SER A 163 -16.71 -5.35 -3.81
N TRP A 164 -16.77 -4.08 -3.35
CA TRP A 164 -17.76 -3.58 -2.38
C TRP A 164 -18.35 -2.23 -2.77
N THR A 165 -17.72 -1.50 -3.66
CA THR A 165 -18.15 -0.17 -4.08
C THR A 165 -18.15 -0.05 -5.59
N ILE A 166 -19.02 0.79 -6.09
CA ILE A 166 -18.96 1.34 -7.45
C ILE A 166 -18.71 2.84 -7.27
N ASP A 167 -17.57 3.32 -7.73
CA ASP A 167 -17.21 4.73 -7.72
C ASP A 167 -17.34 5.29 -9.14
N ILE A 168 -17.97 6.50 -9.27
CA ILE A 168 -18.24 7.17 -10.53
C ILE A 168 -17.68 8.58 -10.51
#